data_550fd3c59b58bb4d222d0f4b1d181782
#
_entry.id   550fd3c59b58bb4d222d0f4b1d181782
#
_cell.length_a   1.000
_cell.length_b   1.000
_cell.length_c   1.000
_cell.angle_alpha   90.00
_cell.angle_beta   90.00
_cell.angle_gamma   90.00
#
_symmetry.space_group_name_H-M   'P 1'
#
loop_
_entity.id
_entity.type
_entity.pdbx_description
1 polymer ?
#
loop_
_entity_poly.entity_id
_entity_poly.type
_entity_poly.pdbx_seq_one_letter_code
_entity_poly.pdbx_strand_id
1 'polypeptide(L)'
;MTRFNETISTYGHEDTLFGFQLEQMHIPILHIDNQVLHINTATNKIFIEQNKQAVENLYKMYRNSPKKTAFRRNIKLLRLFHFLEQLHLVNFVAACYTKHHERLREYIEKHSSLRLLNILKISYLCFISKHYAK
;
A
#
# COMPACT_ATOMS: atom_id res chain seq x y z
N MET A 1 -18.52 11.36 -15.71
CA MET A 1 -17.18 11.21 -16.32
C MET A 1 -16.21 10.88 -15.19
N THR A 2 -15.62 9.70 -15.19
CA THR A 2 -14.67 9.28 -14.14
C THR A 2 -13.32 9.94 -14.42
N ARG A 3 -12.79 10.64 -13.43
CA ARG A 3 -11.45 11.27 -13.50
C ARG A 3 -10.56 10.68 -12.43
N PHE A 4 -9.26 10.75 -12.64
CA PHE A 4 -8.31 10.46 -11.56
C PHE A 4 -8.58 11.36 -10.36
N ASN A 5 -8.43 10.80 -9.17
CA ASN A 5 -8.64 11.57 -7.94
C ASN A 5 -7.45 12.51 -7.71
N GLU A 6 -7.59 13.77 -8.08
CA GLU A 6 -6.55 14.81 -7.95
C GLU A 6 -6.20 15.16 -6.49
N THR A 7 -6.95 14.64 -5.50
CA THR A 7 -6.62 14.83 -4.08
C THR A 7 -5.45 13.96 -3.62
N ILE A 8 -5.05 12.98 -4.45
CA ILE A 8 -3.86 12.15 -4.21
C ILE A 8 -2.68 12.83 -4.91
N SER A 9 -2.00 13.69 -4.19
CA SER A 9 -0.84 14.44 -4.70
C SER A 9 0.49 13.71 -4.49
N THR A 10 0.48 12.55 -3.84
CA THR A 10 1.68 11.76 -3.50
C THR A 10 1.66 10.40 -4.17
N TYR A 11 2.85 9.83 -4.37
CA TYR A 11 3.07 8.58 -5.10
C TYR A 11 2.25 7.39 -4.56
N GLY A 12 1.53 6.69 -5.44
CA GLY A 12 1.07 5.31 -5.28
C GLY A 12 -0.43 5.10 -5.04
N HIS A 13 -0.94 4.04 -5.68
CA HIS A 13 -2.31 3.54 -5.61
C HIS A 13 -3.41 4.41 -6.27
N GLU A 14 -3.06 5.49 -6.97
CA GLU A 14 -4.00 6.29 -7.77
C GLU A 14 -4.65 5.46 -8.89
N ASP A 15 -3.84 4.63 -9.56
CA ASP A 15 -4.27 3.66 -10.57
C ASP A 15 -5.15 2.56 -9.98
N THR A 16 -4.79 2.07 -8.78
CA THR A 16 -5.57 1.07 -8.05
C THR A 16 -6.96 1.59 -7.68
N LEU A 17 -7.03 2.84 -7.21
CA LEU A 17 -8.31 3.48 -6.90
C LEU A 17 -9.14 3.69 -8.16
N PHE A 18 -8.52 4.14 -9.23
CA PHE A 18 -9.21 4.35 -10.50
C PHE A 18 -9.76 3.04 -11.06
N GLY A 19 -8.95 1.97 -11.09
CA GLY A 19 -9.39 0.63 -11.49
C GLY A 19 -10.57 0.12 -10.64
N PHE A 20 -10.52 0.33 -9.31
CA PHE A 20 -11.62 -0.01 -8.43
C PHE A 20 -12.90 0.78 -8.73
N GLN A 21 -12.80 2.07 -9.05
CA GLN A 21 -13.94 2.90 -9.44
C GLN A 21 -14.57 2.40 -10.75
N LEU A 22 -13.76 2.05 -11.76
CA LEU A 22 -14.24 1.48 -13.02
C LEU A 22 -14.98 0.15 -12.78
N GLU A 23 -14.43 -0.73 -11.94
CA GLU A 23 -15.08 -1.98 -11.54
C GLU A 23 -16.45 -1.74 -10.90
N GLN A 24 -16.55 -0.76 -9.96
CA GLN A 24 -17.82 -0.41 -9.31
C GLN A 24 -18.87 0.15 -10.25
N MET A 25 -18.44 0.75 -11.36
CA MET A 25 -19.32 1.30 -12.42
C MET A 25 -19.61 0.29 -13.51
N HIS A 26 -19.11 -0.96 -13.38
CA HIS A 26 -19.22 -2.01 -14.40
C HIS A 26 -18.67 -1.59 -15.77
N ILE A 27 -17.66 -0.72 -15.80
CA ILE A 27 -16.97 -0.31 -17.02
C ILE A 27 -15.93 -1.37 -17.37
N PRO A 28 -16.04 -2.02 -18.56
CA PRO A 28 -15.07 -3.02 -18.96
C PRO A 28 -13.70 -2.39 -19.25
N ILE A 29 -12.63 -3.07 -18.82
CA ILE A 29 -11.25 -2.68 -19.10
C ILE A 29 -10.72 -3.62 -20.19
N LEU A 30 -10.35 -3.08 -21.33
CA LEU A 30 -9.69 -3.82 -22.40
C LEU A 30 -8.18 -3.71 -22.23
N HIS A 31 -7.52 -4.85 -22.05
CA HIS A 31 -6.06 -4.91 -22.07
C HIS A 31 -5.58 -5.04 -23.51
N ILE A 32 -4.74 -4.11 -23.92
CA ILE A 32 -4.10 -4.11 -25.25
C ILE A 32 -2.61 -4.42 -25.08
N ASP A 33 -2.01 -5.06 -26.08
CA ASP A 33 -0.57 -5.30 -26.10
C ASP A 33 0.15 -4.00 -26.49
N ASN A 34 0.49 -3.22 -25.48
CA ASN A 34 1.22 -1.96 -25.62
C ASN A 34 2.38 -1.95 -24.62
N GLN A 35 3.51 -2.47 -25.05
CA GLN A 35 4.70 -2.56 -24.21
C GLN A 35 5.35 -1.20 -24.05
N VAL A 36 5.51 -0.77 -22.80
CA VAL A 36 6.22 0.46 -22.42
C VAL A 36 7.44 0.10 -21.58
N LEU A 37 8.61 0.61 -21.99
CA LEU A 37 9.82 0.47 -21.21
C LEU A 37 9.78 1.43 -20.02
N HIS A 38 9.65 0.88 -18.80
CA HIS A 38 9.72 1.67 -17.57
C HIS A 38 11.16 1.68 -17.01
N ILE A 39 11.87 2.79 -17.22
CA ILE A 39 13.22 2.97 -16.68
C ILE A 39 13.11 3.58 -15.30
N ASN A 40 13.33 2.76 -14.26
CA ASN A 40 13.36 3.23 -12.89
C ASN A 40 14.81 3.50 -12.45
N THR A 41 15.16 4.77 -12.26
CA THR A 41 16.48 5.23 -11.78
C THR A 41 16.53 5.47 -10.27
N ALA A 42 15.46 5.14 -9.54
CA ALA A 42 15.38 5.36 -8.11
C ALA A 42 16.35 4.46 -7.35
N THR A 43 17.09 5.02 -6.42
CA THR A 43 17.90 4.24 -5.47
C THR A 43 16.99 3.41 -4.55
N ASN A 44 17.54 2.33 -3.94
CA ASN A 44 16.79 1.51 -2.99
C ASN A 44 16.16 2.34 -1.86
N LYS A 45 16.86 3.37 -1.39
CA LYS A 45 16.35 4.30 -0.38
C LYS A 45 15.11 5.05 -0.84
N ILE A 46 15.16 5.66 -2.02
CA ILE A 46 14.01 6.36 -2.63
C ILE A 46 12.85 5.38 -2.84
N PHE A 47 13.14 4.18 -3.33
CA PHE A 47 12.15 3.15 -3.57
C PHE A 47 11.43 2.71 -2.27
N ILE A 48 12.16 2.55 -1.16
CA ILE A 48 11.55 2.23 0.15
C ILE A 48 10.63 3.37 0.60
N GLU A 49 11.06 4.63 0.46
CA GLU A 49 10.27 5.78 0.87
C GLU A 49 8.99 5.94 0.04
N GLN A 50 9.08 5.76 -1.28
CA GLN A 50 7.91 5.71 -2.17
C GLN A 50 6.93 4.61 -1.77
N ASN A 51 7.43 3.43 -1.40
CA ASN A 51 6.57 2.35 -0.91
C ASN A 51 5.88 2.67 0.42
N LYS A 52 6.52 3.41 1.34
CA LYS A 52 5.88 3.88 2.57
C LYS A 52 4.77 4.87 2.26
N GLN A 53 5.02 5.86 1.40
CA GLN A 53 3.99 6.81 0.93
C GLN A 53 2.80 6.09 0.29
N ALA A 54 3.07 5.09 -0.56
CA ALA A 54 2.03 4.27 -1.16
C ALA A 54 1.16 3.53 -0.12
N VAL A 55 1.77 3.01 0.96
CA VAL A 55 1.04 2.37 2.07
C VAL A 55 0.17 3.39 2.82
N GLU A 56 0.65 4.61 3.05
CA GLU A 56 -0.13 5.68 3.68
C GLU A 56 -1.35 6.06 2.83
N ASN A 57 -1.13 6.28 1.53
CA ASN A 57 -2.22 6.59 0.60
C ASN A 57 -3.25 5.47 0.55
N LEU A 58 -2.79 4.22 0.45
CA LEU A 58 -3.67 3.06 0.48
C LEU A 58 -4.53 3.03 1.75
N TYR A 59 -3.94 3.30 2.91
CA TYR A 59 -4.67 3.30 4.18
C TYR A 59 -5.70 4.43 4.25
N LYS A 60 -5.34 5.64 3.80
CA LYS A 60 -6.27 6.78 3.70
C LYS A 60 -7.47 6.45 2.78
N MET A 61 -7.20 5.88 1.60
CA MET A 61 -8.25 5.43 0.66
C MET A 61 -9.15 4.38 1.29
N TYR A 62 -8.57 3.38 1.96
CA TYR A 62 -9.33 2.33 2.64
C TYR A 62 -10.23 2.89 3.72
N ARG A 63 -9.73 3.81 4.54
CA ARG A 63 -10.53 4.46 5.60
C ARG A 63 -11.70 5.25 5.04
N ASN A 64 -11.48 5.99 3.96
CA ASN A 64 -12.46 6.88 3.35
C ASN A 64 -13.39 6.17 2.36
N SER A 65 -13.10 4.90 2.03
CA SER A 65 -13.93 4.14 1.10
C SER A 65 -15.29 3.79 1.73
N PRO A 66 -16.41 4.11 1.09
CA PRO A 66 -17.74 3.68 1.55
C PRO A 66 -17.92 2.15 1.42
N LYS A 67 -17.20 1.50 0.51
CA LYS A 67 -17.24 0.06 0.26
C LYS A 67 -15.97 -0.65 0.73
N LYS A 68 -15.61 -0.49 2.00
CA LYS A 68 -14.36 -1.03 2.60
C LYS A 68 -14.13 -2.51 2.32
N THR A 69 -15.17 -3.34 2.41
CA THR A 69 -15.07 -4.79 2.19
C THR A 69 -14.68 -5.11 0.75
N ALA A 70 -15.32 -4.48 -0.25
CA ALA A 70 -15.00 -4.68 -1.65
C ALA A 70 -13.58 -4.18 -1.97
N PHE A 71 -13.24 -2.97 -1.51
CA PHE A 71 -11.90 -2.40 -1.70
C PHE A 71 -10.79 -3.29 -1.11
N ARG A 72 -10.99 -3.82 0.10
CA ARG A 72 -10.06 -4.73 0.76
C ARG A 72 -9.86 -6.04 -0.02
N ARG A 73 -10.93 -6.60 -0.61
CA ARG A 73 -10.85 -7.89 -1.34
C ARG A 73 -9.86 -7.85 -2.50
N ASN A 74 -9.69 -6.71 -3.14
CA ASN A 74 -8.85 -6.54 -4.32
C ASN A 74 -7.36 -6.29 -3.99
N ILE A 75 -7.03 -5.98 -2.72
CA ILE A 75 -5.67 -5.58 -2.32
C ILE A 75 -5.09 -6.55 -1.30
N LYS A 76 -4.04 -7.29 -1.71
CA LYS A 76 -3.40 -8.32 -0.88
C LYS A 76 -2.93 -7.77 0.48
N LEU A 77 -2.35 -6.57 0.51
CA LEU A 77 -1.85 -5.95 1.73
C LEU A 77 -2.97 -5.68 2.74
N LEU A 78 -4.14 -5.19 2.27
CA LEU A 78 -5.29 -4.95 3.13
C LEU A 78 -5.96 -6.25 3.61
N ARG A 79 -5.91 -7.32 2.79
CA ARG A 79 -6.39 -8.64 3.24
C ARG A 79 -5.54 -9.18 4.38
N LEU A 80 -4.21 -9.08 4.24
CA LEU A 80 -3.28 -9.51 5.29
C LEU A 80 -3.43 -8.64 6.56
N PHE A 81 -3.58 -7.33 6.40
CA PHE A 81 -3.84 -6.42 7.51
C PHE A 81 -5.10 -6.82 8.29
N HIS A 82 -6.20 -7.08 7.59
CA HIS A 82 -7.44 -7.50 8.22
C HIS A 82 -7.32 -8.88 8.92
N PHE A 83 -6.56 -9.81 8.36
CA PHE A 83 -6.26 -11.07 9.01
C PHE A 83 -5.51 -10.86 10.33
N LEU A 84 -4.54 -9.94 10.36
CA LEU A 84 -3.85 -9.56 11.60
C LEU A 84 -4.79 -8.86 12.60
N GLU A 85 -5.76 -8.07 12.13
CA GLU A 85 -6.81 -7.49 12.99
C GLU A 85 -7.64 -8.57 13.66
N GLN A 86 -8.09 -9.58 12.91
CA GLN A 86 -8.86 -10.70 13.44
C GLN A 86 -8.09 -11.52 14.49
N LEU A 87 -6.79 -11.66 14.32
CA LEU A 87 -5.90 -12.35 15.28
C LEU A 87 -5.44 -11.44 16.43
N HIS A 88 -5.90 -10.18 16.50
CA HIS A 88 -5.44 -9.18 17.48
C HIS A 88 -3.93 -8.93 17.49
N LEU A 89 -3.24 -9.22 16.38
CA LEU A 89 -1.78 -9.10 16.26
C LEU A 89 -1.30 -7.72 15.81
N VAL A 90 -2.19 -6.80 15.42
CA VAL A 90 -1.82 -5.46 14.91
C VAL A 90 -0.94 -4.71 15.91
N ASN A 91 -1.26 -4.76 17.21
CA ASN A 91 -0.50 -4.07 18.25
C ASN A 91 0.91 -4.64 18.39
N PHE A 92 1.04 -5.95 18.33
CA PHE A 92 2.34 -6.63 18.41
C PHE A 92 3.22 -6.29 17.20
N VAL A 93 2.65 -6.40 15.99
CA VAL A 93 3.37 -6.07 14.73
C VAL A 93 3.79 -4.60 14.70
N ALA A 94 2.92 -3.68 15.15
CA ALA A 94 3.25 -2.25 15.24
C ALA A 94 4.39 -1.99 16.24
N ALA A 95 4.42 -2.67 17.38
CA ALA A 95 5.51 -2.57 18.36
C ALA A 95 6.83 -3.11 17.79
N CYS A 96 6.79 -4.24 17.07
CA CYS A 96 7.95 -4.76 16.36
C CYS A 96 8.47 -3.76 15.31
N TYR A 97 7.58 -3.12 14.55
CA TYR A 97 7.95 -2.06 13.61
C TYR A 97 8.68 -0.93 14.33
N THR A 98 8.12 -0.37 15.40
CA THR A 98 8.74 0.73 16.16
C THR A 98 10.16 0.40 16.62
N LYS A 99 10.40 -0.86 17.01
CA LYS A 99 11.70 -1.30 17.52
C LYS A 99 12.73 -1.62 16.43
N HIS A 100 12.30 -2.14 15.28
CA HIS A 100 13.21 -2.78 14.32
C HIS A 100 13.20 -2.16 12.92
N HIS A 101 12.35 -1.15 12.63
CA HIS A 101 12.18 -0.62 11.27
C HIS A 101 13.47 -0.06 10.66
N GLU A 102 14.33 0.62 11.44
CA GLU A 102 15.58 1.17 10.92
C GLU A 102 16.54 0.08 10.47
N ARG A 103 16.73 -0.97 11.28
CA ARG A 103 17.58 -2.12 10.92
C ARG A 103 17.05 -2.85 9.68
N LEU A 104 15.72 -3.01 9.62
CA LEU A 104 15.07 -3.65 8.48
C LEU A 104 15.24 -2.81 7.21
N ARG A 105 15.09 -1.49 7.30
CA ARG A 105 15.30 -0.55 6.21
C ARG A 105 16.74 -0.62 5.69
N GLU A 106 17.73 -0.48 6.57
CA GLU A 106 19.16 -0.55 6.20
C GLU A 106 19.50 -1.88 5.51
N TYR A 107 18.94 -2.98 5.99
CA TYR A 107 19.16 -4.28 5.39
C TYR A 107 18.55 -4.36 3.98
N ILE A 108 17.32 -3.85 3.78
CA ILE A 108 16.66 -3.81 2.47
C ILE A 108 17.44 -2.92 1.50
N GLU A 109 17.95 -1.77 1.96
CA GLU A 109 18.77 -0.87 1.15
C GLU A 109 20.00 -1.56 0.59
N LYS A 110 20.65 -2.42 1.40
CA LYS A 110 21.86 -3.15 1.01
C LYS A 110 21.60 -4.39 0.14
N HIS A 111 20.51 -5.11 0.41
CA HIS A 111 20.27 -6.45 -0.15
C HIS A 111 19.09 -6.55 -1.11
N SER A 112 18.35 -5.45 -1.37
CA SER A 112 17.24 -5.37 -2.34
C SER A 112 16.21 -6.50 -2.20
N SER A 113 15.84 -6.89 -0.97
CA SER A 113 14.95 -8.01 -0.72
C SER A 113 13.47 -7.62 -0.79
N LEU A 114 12.74 -8.11 -1.81
CA LEU A 114 11.29 -7.88 -1.94
C LEU A 114 10.48 -8.50 -0.81
N ARG A 115 10.91 -9.63 -0.24
CA ARG A 115 10.23 -10.28 0.90
C ARG A 115 10.28 -9.39 2.14
N LEU A 116 11.45 -8.85 2.45
CA LEU A 116 11.62 -7.95 3.58
C LEU A 116 10.92 -6.61 3.37
N LEU A 117 10.86 -6.12 2.14
CA LEU A 117 10.06 -4.95 1.78
C LEU A 117 8.56 -5.17 2.07
N ASN A 118 8.04 -6.35 1.76
CA ASN A 118 6.64 -6.68 2.06
C ASN A 118 6.39 -6.77 3.58
N ILE A 119 7.35 -7.29 4.35
CA ILE A 119 7.30 -7.26 5.82
C ILE A 119 7.31 -5.82 6.34
N LEU A 120 8.16 -4.95 5.78
CA LEU A 120 8.20 -3.53 6.11
C LEU A 120 6.84 -2.86 5.84
N LYS A 121 6.24 -3.11 4.66
CA LYS A 121 4.94 -2.56 4.27
C LYS A 121 3.82 -2.94 5.25
N ILE A 122 3.70 -4.23 5.57
CA ILE A 122 2.62 -4.68 6.47
C ILE A 122 2.83 -4.19 7.90
N SER A 123 4.07 -4.20 8.40
CA SER A 123 4.36 -3.71 9.74
C SER A 123 4.18 -2.19 9.84
N TYR A 124 4.52 -1.44 8.80
CA TYR A 124 4.25 -0.01 8.70
C TYR A 124 2.75 0.27 8.65
N LEU A 125 1.98 -0.50 7.88
CA LEU A 125 0.51 -0.38 7.84
C LEU A 125 -0.10 -0.59 9.23
N CYS A 126 0.34 -1.59 9.98
CA CYS A 126 -0.09 -1.81 11.36
C CYS A 126 0.28 -0.62 12.28
N PHE A 127 1.46 -0.03 12.10
CA PHE A 127 1.91 1.12 12.87
C PHE A 127 1.05 2.36 12.61
N ILE A 128 0.84 2.74 11.33
CA ILE A 128 0.04 3.92 10.98
C ILE A 128 -1.42 3.77 11.34
N SER A 129 -1.98 2.56 11.28
CA SER A 129 -3.38 2.31 11.65
C SER A 129 -3.70 2.72 13.09
N LYS A 130 -2.74 2.63 13.99
CA LYS A 130 -2.88 3.06 15.40
C LYS A 130 -2.80 4.59 15.55
N HIS A 131 -2.00 5.26 14.73
CA HIS A 131 -1.83 6.71 14.78
C HIS A 131 -2.98 7.45 14.09
N TYR A 132 -3.57 6.88 13.05
CA TYR A 132 -4.77 7.43 12.40
C TYR A 132 -6.08 7.07 13.12
N ALA A 133 -6.05 6.24 14.16
CA ALA A 133 -7.23 5.89 14.96
C ALA A 133 -7.56 6.95 16.05
N LYS A 134 -6.69 7.94 16.22
CA LYS A 134 -6.91 9.12 17.06
C LYS A 134 -7.46 10.26 16.20
#